data_f845af7253f8833fd3955792cb8a69a8
#
_entry.id   f845af7253f8833fd3955792cb8a69a8
#
_cell.length_a   1.000
_cell.length_b   1.000
_cell.length_c   1.000
_cell.angle_alpha   90.00
_cell.angle_beta   90.00
_cell.angle_gamma   90.00
#
_symmetry.space_group_name_H-M   'P 1'
#
loop_
_entity.id
_entity.type
_entity.pdbx_description
1 polymer ?
#
loop_
_entity_poly.entity_id
_entity_poly.type
_entity_poly.pdbx_seq_one_letter_code
_entity_poly.pdbx_strand_id
1 'polypeptide(L)'
;MSTENLRSAGEGEVPVRAKLEWADAESVPVVYANHVFVRHEEDVFVITFGQAHGPYWLEIPEVLRGKEIKLPIHAIARIAVPPQAMKSILDALNQNYERFLKKGTQVKEE
;
A
#
# COMPACT_ATOMS: atom_id res chain seq x y z
N MET A 1 29.03 -1.73 -0.87
CA MET A 1 29.66 -1.62 0.41
C MET A 1 29.26 -2.72 1.34
N SER A 2 30.17 -3.24 2.07
CA SER A 2 29.86 -4.38 2.91
C SER A 2 29.61 -3.94 4.36
N THR A 3 28.86 -4.77 5.07
CA THR A 3 28.65 -4.53 6.49
C THR A 3 29.92 -4.64 7.31
N GLU A 4 30.96 -5.19 6.73
CA GLU A 4 32.22 -5.31 7.45
C GLU A 4 32.82 -3.97 7.79
N ASN A 5 32.62 -2.98 6.95
CA ASN A 5 33.12 -1.64 7.24
C ASN A 5 32.46 -1.06 8.47
N LEU A 6 31.19 -1.35 8.67
CA LEU A 6 30.48 -0.85 9.83
C LEU A 6 30.94 -1.56 11.09
N ARG A 7 31.26 -2.85 10.98
CA ARG A 7 31.72 -3.58 12.16
C ARG A 7 33.14 -3.20 12.56
N SER A 8 33.94 -2.78 11.59
CA SER A 8 35.31 -2.44 11.90
C SER A 8 35.43 -1.07 12.54
N ALA A 9 34.35 -0.34 12.65
CA ALA A 9 34.35 0.94 13.35
C ALA A 9 34.22 0.70 14.85
N GLY A 10 35.01 -0.21 15.38
CA GLY A 10 34.93 -0.51 16.79
C GLY A 10 36.14 0.00 17.52
N GLU A 11 36.35 -0.49 18.69
CA GLU A 11 37.51 -0.29 19.53
C GLU A 11 37.89 1.15 19.68
N GLY A 12 37.26 1.80 20.63
CA GLY A 12 37.57 3.18 20.93
C GLY A 12 36.83 4.16 20.05
N GLU A 13 36.06 3.69 19.11
CA GLU A 13 35.31 4.56 18.24
C GLU A 13 33.81 4.39 18.46
N VAL A 14 33.06 5.48 18.23
CA VAL A 14 31.62 5.43 18.33
C VAL A 14 31.07 4.71 17.11
N PRO A 15 30.27 3.67 17.31
CA PRO A 15 29.72 2.96 16.16
C PRO A 15 28.76 3.84 15.36
N VAL A 16 28.76 3.62 14.05
CA VAL A 16 27.85 4.32 13.17
C VAL A 16 26.47 3.71 13.31
N ARG A 17 25.47 4.56 13.48
CA ARG A 17 24.08 4.14 13.54
C ARG A 17 23.35 4.60 12.30
N ALA A 18 22.66 3.67 11.68
CA ALA A 18 21.87 3.98 10.50
C ALA A 18 20.41 4.17 10.92
N LYS A 19 19.80 5.23 10.43
CA LYS A 19 18.40 5.52 10.68
C LYS A 19 17.72 5.76 9.37
N LEU A 20 16.61 5.06 9.15
CA LEU A 20 15.84 5.20 7.93
C LEU A 20 14.88 6.37 8.07
N GLU A 21 14.92 7.28 7.10
CA GLU A 21 14.04 8.43 7.08
C GLU A 21 13.49 8.62 5.69
N TRP A 22 12.24 9.07 5.63
CA TRP A 22 11.64 9.39 4.35
C TRP A 22 12.30 10.63 3.79
N ALA A 23 12.83 10.52 2.58
CA ALA A 23 13.59 11.63 2.01
C ALA A 23 12.70 12.56 1.20
N ASP A 24 11.78 12.02 0.43
CA ASP A 24 11.02 12.83 -0.50
C ASP A 24 9.60 12.32 -0.68
N ALA A 25 9.01 11.85 0.40
CA ALA A 25 7.68 11.24 0.32
C ALA A 25 6.65 12.19 -0.27
N GLU A 26 6.76 13.47 0.06
CA GLU A 26 5.75 14.42 -0.34
C GLU A 26 5.92 14.94 -1.75
N SER A 27 7.01 14.59 -2.40
CA SER A 27 7.19 14.97 -3.79
C SER A 27 6.61 13.94 -4.75
N VAL A 28 6.19 12.79 -4.24
CA VAL A 28 5.58 11.76 -5.08
C VAL A 28 4.09 12.02 -5.19
N PRO A 29 3.55 12.07 -6.40
CA PRO A 29 2.13 12.38 -6.56
C PRO A 29 1.23 11.34 -5.92
N VAL A 30 0.10 11.81 -5.39
CA VAL A 30 -0.91 10.92 -4.83
C VAL A 30 -1.85 10.51 -5.95
N VAL A 31 -2.11 9.21 -6.06
CA VAL A 31 -3.06 8.70 -7.02
C VAL A 31 -4.20 8.04 -6.28
N TYR A 32 -5.37 8.04 -6.89
CA TYR A 32 -6.56 7.48 -6.29
C TYR A 32 -6.75 6.04 -6.75
N ALA A 33 -6.98 5.15 -5.81
CA ALA A 33 -7.24 3.75 -6.11
C ALA A 33 -8.34 3.26 -5.19
N ASN A 34 -9.28 2.51 -5.76
CA ASN A 34 -10.36 1.94 -4.97
C ASN A 34 -10.45 0.43 -5.11
N HIS A 35 -9.50 -0.18 -5.81
CA HIS A 35 -9.43 -1.64 -5.95
C HIS A 35 -7.99 -2.07 -5.87
N VAL A 36 -7.80 -3.31 -5.40
CA VAL A 36 -6.46 -3.87 -5.28
C VAL A 36 -6.54 -5.37 -5.47
N PHE A 37 -5.53 -5.93 -6.11
CA PHE A 37 -5.33 -7.37 -6.01
C PHE A 37 -3.85 -7.63 -5.83
N VAL A 38 -3.54 -8.79 -5.26
CA VAL A 38 -2.17 -9.14 -4.91
C VAL A 38 -1.85 -10.51 -5.48
N ARG A 39 -0.69 -10.60 -6.10
CA ARG A 39 -0.14 -11.89 -6.54
C ARG A 39 1.19 -12.10 -5.88
N HIS A 40 1.57 -13.34 -5.70
CA HIS A 40 2.91 -13.63 -5.24
C HIS A 40 3.61 -14.50 -6.27
N GLU A 41 4.86 -14.21 -6.48
CA GLU A 41 5.75 -15.00 -7.29
C GLU A 41 6.84 -15.50 -6.36
N GLU A 42 7.85 -16.14 -6.92
CA GLU A 42 8.79 -16.87 -6.06
C GLU A 42 9.37 -16.01 -4.95
N ASP A 43 9.78 -14.81 -5.28
CA ASP A 43 10.51 -13.96 -4.34
C ASP A 43 9.82 -12.70 -3.96
N VAL A 44 8.65 -12.43 -4.51
CA VAL A 44 8.11 -11.08 -4.37
C VAL A 44 6.59 -11.12 -4.45
N PHE A 45 5.96 -10.22 -3.72
CA PHE A 45 4.54 -9.93 -3.91
C PHE A 45 4.41 -8.75 -4.86
N VAL A 46 3.43 -8.82 -5.75
CA VAL A 46 3.12 -7.69 -6.61
C VAL A 46 1.71 -7.23 -6.26
N ILE A 47 1.63 -6.00 -5.79
CA ILE A 47 0.36 -5.39 -5.42
C ILE A 47 -0.07 -4.47 -6.55
N THR A 48 -1.22 -4.75 -7.13
CA THR A 48 -1.74 -3.95 -8.23
C THR A 48 -2.92 -3.13 -7.71
N PHE A 49 -2.78 -1.82 -7.81
CA PHE A 49 -3.84 -0.89 -7.44
C PHE A 49 -4.57 -0.46 -8.69
N GLY A 50 -5.88 -0.35 -8.58
CA GLY A 50 -6.69 0.01 -9.73
C GLY A 50 -7.78 0.97 -9.37
N GLN A 51 -8.40 1.50 -10.41
CA GLN A 51 -9.46 2.47 -10.25
C GLN A 51 -10.63 2.04 -11.11
N ALA A 52 -11.78 1.89 -10.49
CA ALA A 52 -13.02 1.67 -11.18
C ALA A 52 -13.92 2.87 -10.95
N HIS A 53 -14.55 3.32 -12.00
CA HIS A 53 -15.47 4.44 -11.90
C HIS A 53 -16.89 3.91 -11.74
N GLY A 54 -17.55 4.36 -10.76
CA GLY A 54 -18.91 3.96 -10.49
C GLY A 54 -19.73 5.15 -10.10
N PRO A 55 -20.99 4.97 -9.92
CA PRO A 55 -21.74 3.70 -9.98
C PRO A 55 -22.15 3.34 -11.41
N TYR A 56 -21.59 2.25 -11.87
CA TYR A 56 -21.87 1.80 -13.24
C TYR A 56 -23.32 1.40 -13.42
N TRP A 57 -23.97 0.92 -12.35
CA TRP A 57 -25.33 0.43 -12.47
C TRP A 57 -26.30 1.54 -12.84
N LEU A 58 -25.96 2.79 -12.62
CA LEU A 58 -26.81 3.89 -13.00
C LEU A 58 -26.78 4.15 -14.51
N GLU A 59 -25.75 3.64 -15.17
CA GLU A 59 -25.56 3.88 -16.59
C GLU A 59 -25.88 2.66 -17.43
N ILE A 60 -26.23 1.55 -16.80
CA ILE A 60 -26.48 0.31 -17.51
C ILE A 60 -27.88 0.35 -18.13
N PRO A 61 -27.98 0.15 -19.44
CA PRO A 61 -29.30 0.10 -20.08
C PRO A 61 -30.17 -0.99 -19.48
N GLU A 62 -31.47 -0.74 -19.45
CA GLU A 62 -32.37 -1.66 -18.80
C GLU A 62 -32.38 -3.03 -19.47
N VAL A 63 -32.13 -3.06 -20.78
CA VAL A 63 -32.10 -4.32 -21.51
C VAL A 63 -30.99 -5.24 -21.02
N LEU A 64 -29.96 -4.69 -20.38
CA LEU A 64 -28.84 -5.49 -19.87
C LEU A 64 -28.98 -5.89 -18.41
N ARG A 65 -30.02 -5.43 -17.76
CA ARG A 65 -30.22 -5.78 -16.36
C ARG A 65 -30.48 -7.26 -16.22
N GLY A 66 -29.88 -7.85 -15.17
CA GLY A 66 -29.97 -9.27 -14.95
C GLY A 66 -28.94 -10.08 -15.69
N LYS A 67 -28.16 -9.45 -16.54
CA LYS A 67 -27.09 -10.13 -17.26
C LYS A 67 -25.76 -9.81 -16.63
N GLU A 68 -24.83 -10.74 -16.77
CA GLU A 68 -23.49 -10.50 -16.29
C GLU A 68 -22.77 -9.53 -17.19
N ILE A 69 -22.24 -8.47 -16.60
CA ILE A 69 -21.52 -7.44 -17.34
C ILE A 69 -20.13 -7.31 -16.73
N LYS A 70 -19.12 -7.28 -17.59
CA LYS A 70 -17.75 -7.12 -17.14
C LYS A 70 -17.38 -5.65 -17.25
N LEU A 71 -17.09 -5.03 -16.10
CA LEU A 71 -16.70 -3.63 -16.04
C LEU A 71 -15.21 -3.55 -15.77
N PRO A 72 -14.51 -2.66 -16.45
CA PRO A 72 -13.06 -2.62 -16.32
C PRO A 72 -12.60 -1.91 -15.06
N ILE A 73 -11.51 -2.42 -14.50
CA ILE A 73 -10.75 -1.73 -13.47
C ILE A 73 -9.42 -1.39 -14.12
N HIS A 74 -9.10 -0.11 -14.15
CA HIS A 74 -7.87 0.33 -14.79
C HIS A 74 -6.74 0.33 -13.78
N ALA A 75 -5.68 -0.40 -14.07
CA ALA A 75 -4.54 -0.46 -13.19
C ALA A 75 -3.80 0.88 -13.24
N ILE A 76 -3.45 1.40 -12.08
CA ILE A 76 -2.76 2.68 -12.01
C ILE A 76 -1.38 2.57 -11.38
N ALA A 77 -1.12 1.52 -10.62
CA ALA A 77 0.19 1.34 -10.00
C ALA A 77 0.39 -0.13 -9.67
N ARG A 78 1.62 -0.56 -9.83
CA ARG A 78 2.01 -1.92 -9.46
C ARG A 78 3.27 -1.82 -8.64
N ILE A 79 3.27 -2.42 -7.48
CA ILE A 79 4.36 -2.28 -6.52
C ILE A 79 4.84 -3.67 -6.13
N ALA A 80 6.14 -3.90 -6.25
CA ALA A 80 6.75 -5.15 -5.85
C ALA A 80 7.21 -5.01 -4.40
N VAL A 81 6.87 -6.01 -3.60
CA VAL A 81 7.18 -6.00 -2.17
C VAL A 81 7.86 -7.32 -1.82
N PRO A 82 9.05 -7.27 -1.23
CA PRO A 82 9.69 -8.53 -0.79
C PRO A 82 8.91 -9.14 0.37
N PRO A 83 8.95 -10.46 0.49
CA PRO A 83 8.18 -11.11 1.55
C PRO A 83 8.51 -10.61 2.94
N GLN A 84 9.77 -10.24 3.17
CA GLN A 84 10.19 -9.79 4.48
C GLN A 84 9.50 -8.50 4.89
N ALA A 85 9.15 -7.65 3.92
CA ALA A 85 8.52 -6.38 4.21
C ALA A 85 7.01 -6.46 4.23
N MET A 86 6.44 -7.55 3.73
CA MET A 86 4.99 -7.63 3.58
C MET A 86 4.26 -7.56 4.92
N LYS A 87 4.81 -8.25 5.92
CA LYS A 87 4.17 -8.26 7.22
C LYS A 87 4.14 -6.86 7.85
N SER A 88 5.24 -6.13 7.76
CA SER A 88 5.27 -4.80 8.35
C SER A 88 4.36 -3.83 7.60
N ILE A 89 4.21 -4.03 6.29
CA ILE A 89 3.28 -3.20 5.53
C ILE A 89 1.84 -3.48 5.97
N LEU A 90 1.49 -4.76 6.13
CA LEU A 90 0.16 -5.11 6.60
C LEU A 90 -0.10 -4.54 7.98
N ASP A 91 0.89 -4.62 8.87
CA ASP A 91 0.73 -4.08 10.21
C ASP A 91 0.50 -2.57 10.17
N ALA A 92 1.26 -1.87 9.34
CA ALA A 92 1.12 -0.43 9.24
C ALA A 92 -0.26 -0.03 8.73
N LEU A 93 -0.75 -0.74 7.71
CA LEU A 93 -2.06 -0.46 7.17
C LEU A 93 -3.14 -0.71 8.21
N ASN A 94 -3.05 -1.84 8.92
CA ASN A 94 -4.04 -2.17 9.93
C ASN A 94 -4.05 -1.18 11.06
N GLN A 95 -2.87 -0.77 11.55
CA GLN A 95 -2.78 0.17 12.64
C GLN A 95 -3.42 1.49 12.28
N ASN A 96 -3.14 1.97 11.09
CA ASN A 96 -3.70 3.25 10.68
C ASN A 96 -5.21 3.16 10.49
N TYR A 97 -5.66 2.06 9.93
CA TYR A 97 -7.09 1.86 9.72
C TYR A 97 -7.83 1.82 11.05
N GLU A 98 -7.26 1.16 12.06
CA GLU A 98 -7.87 1.10 13.38
C GLU A 98 -7.93 2.47 14.03
N ARG A 99 -6.90 3.27 13.86
CA ARG A 99 -6.92 4.64 14.38
C ARG A 99 -8.02 5.46 13.72
N PHE A 100 -8.16 5.28 12.42
CA PHE A 100 -9.21 5.98 11.69
C PHE A 100 -10.59 5.60 12.21
N LEU A 101 -10.81 4.32 12.46
CA LEU A 101 -12.11 3.86 12.97
C LEU A 101 -12.39 4.42 14.35
N LYS A 102 -11.40 4.44 15.22
CA LYS A 102 -11.58 4.97 16.56
C LYS A 102 -11.92 6.46 16.53
N LYS A 103 -11.24 7.19 15.66
CA LYS A 103 -11.50 8.62 15.55
C LYS A 103 -12.92 8.88 15.07
N GLY A 104 -13.36 8.11 14.08
CA GLY A 104 -14.73 8.24 13.61
C GLY A 104 -15.75 7.92 14.67
N THR A 105 -15.48 6.89 15.45
CA THR A 105 -16.40 6.51 16.54
C THR A 105 -16.49 7.62 17.57
N GLN A 106 -15.36 8.21 17.94
CA GLN A 106 -15.37 9.29 18.91
C GLN A 106 -16.17 10.48 18.43
N VAL A 107 -16.03 10.81 17.16
CA VAL A 107 -16.78 11.93 16.59
C VAL A 107 -18.27 11.63 16.66
N LYS A 108 -18.66 10.39 16.39
CA LYS A 108 -20.07 10.05 16.39
C LYS A 108 -20.67 10.09 17.79
N GLU A 109 -19.86 9.82 18.81
CA GLU A 109 -20.35 9.81 20.17
C GLU A 109 -20.56 11.22 20.72
N GLU A 110 -19.90 12.20 20.12
CA GLU A 110 -20.09 13.58 20.54
C GLU A 110 -21.33 14.18 19.89
#